data_260039d31a5798dc24c246d1b376b44d
#
_entry.id   260039d31a5798dc24c246d1b376b44d
#
_cell.length_a   1.000
_cell.length_b   1.000
_cell.length_c   1.000
_cell.angle_alpha   90.00
_cell.angle_beta   90.00
_cell.angle_gamma   90.00
#
_symmetry.space_group_name_H-M   'P 1'
#
loop_
_entity.id
_entity.type
_entity.pdbx_description
1 polymer ?
#
loop_
_entity_poly.entity_id
_entity_poly.type
_entity_poly.pdbx_seq_one_letter_code
_entity_poly.pdbx_strand_id
1 'polypeptide(L)'
;MSEEKKTGLALLREPFLPHQISKLPKPTKAQTDAVKADFKKGVRCALCGAWHHPDVIHLDYVGHAALTDRLLDADPAWNWDYVAVGPDGNPVFDKDGGMWIKLTVCGVTRLGYGDAQDKTGGNATKERIGDALRNAAMRFGAALDLWHKGDLHVEDEPKEKNKHAPVNAAMEGVVIPDNIMEELRFLASELVDLVEAKNDPSKARDLLDSTRLTVDEFPVDGDYMLALWQILAPNSKTRSALNAEKKRRSLAAGAGD
;
A
#
# COMPACT_ATOMS: atom_id res chain seq x y z
N MET A 1 -33.30 -2.33 10.49
CA MET A 1 -33.36 -3.10 9.23
C MET A 1 -32.20 -4.09 9.31
N SER A 2 -32.48 -5.39 9.34
CA SER A 2 -31.43 -6.41 9.30
C SER A 2 -30.85 -6.41 7.89
N GLU A 3 -29.56 -6.11 7.73
CA GLU A 3 -28.87 -6.31 6.46
C GLU A 3 -29.04 -7.78 6.04
N GLU A 4 -29.58 -7.99 4.86
CA GLU A 4 -29.73 -9.32 4.29
C GLU A 4 -28.35 -9.89 3.99
N LYS A 5 -27.97 -10.97 4.65
CA LYS A 5 -26.65 -11.60 4.49
C LYS A 5 -26.49 -12.05 3.03
N LYS A 6 -25.55 -11.43 2.31
CA LYS A 6 -25.26 -11.79 0.93
C LYS A 6 -24.76 -13.23 0.84
N THR A 7 -25.13 -13.94 -0.21
CA THR A 7 -24.79 -15.34 -0.46
C THR A 7 -24.31 -15.52 -1.91
N GLY A 8 -23.72 -16.65 -2.22
CA GLY A 8 -23.30 -16.99 -3.57
C GLY A 8 -22.28 -16.00 -4.16
N LEU A 9 -22.42 -15.69 -5.44
CA LEU A 9 -21.50 -14.77 -6.13
C LEU A 9 -21.50 -13.34 -5.55
N ALA A 10 -22.61 -12.91 -4.95
CA ALA A 10 -22.67 -11.60 -4.31
C ALA A 10 -21.76 -11.52 -3.07
N LEU A 11 -21.63 -12.63 -2.32
CA LEU A 11 -20.74 -12.71 -1.15
C LEU A 11 -19.26 -12.59 -1.55
N LEU A 12 -18.85 -13.05 -2.75
CA LEU A 12 -17.47 -12.93 -3.21
C LEU A 12 -17.03 -11.47 -3.39
N ARG A 13 -17.97 -10.55 -3.58
CA ARG A 13 -17.70 -9.13 -3.77
C ARG A 13 -17.64 -8.34 -2.45
N GLU A 14 -18.01 -8.97 -1.34
CA GLU A 14 -17.94 -8.31 -0.04
C GLU A 14 -16.47 -8.13 0.39
N PRO A 15 -16.11 -6.99 0.98
CA PRO A 15 -14.80 -6.78 1.57
C PRO A 15 -14.44 -7.91 2.54
N PHE A 16 -13.16 -8.21 2.62
CA PHE A 16 -12.65 -9.13 3.65
C PHE A 16 -12.52 -8.40 4.98
N LEU A 17 -12.79 -9.12 6.07
CA LEU A 17 -12.65 -8.57 7.41
C LEU A 17 -11.17 -8.31 7.74
N PRO A 18 -10.84 -7.31 8.59
CA PRO A 18 -9.46 -6.94 8.89
C PRO A 18 -8.57 -8.11 9.32
N HIS A 19 -9.10 -9.09 10.07
CA HIS A 19 -8.35 -10.27 10.51
C HIS A 19 -8.09 -11.30 9.39
N GLN A 20 -8.80 -11.21 8.25
CA GLN A 20 -8.59 -12.04 7.06
C GLN A 20 -7.57 -11.44 6.10
N ILE A 21 -7.17 -10.16 6.32
CA ILE A 21 -6.22 -9.44 5.49
C ILE A 21 -4.83 -9.59 6.09
N SER A 22 -3.90 -10.05 5.28
CA SER A 22 -2.49 -10.22 5.64
C SER A 22 -1.65 -9.10 5.03
N LYS A 23 -0.49 -8.83 5.63
CA LYS A 23 0.46 -7.81 5.18
C LYS A 23 1.62 -8.47 4.43
N LEU A 24 1.76 -8.16 3.14
CA LEU A 24 2.82 -8.68 2.28
C LEU A 24 3.95 -7.64 2.15
N PRO A 25 5.17 -7.91 2.66
CA PRO A 25 6.29 -6.99 2.51
C PRO A 25 6.73 -6.91 1.04
N LYS A 26 6.94 -5.69 0.54
CA LYS A 26 7.43 -5.40 -0.82
C LYS A 26 8.75 -4.62 -0.73
N PRO A 27 9.87 -5.30 -0.45
CA PRO A 27 11.18 -4.65 -0.41
C PRO A 27 11.61 -4.21 -1.82
N THR A 28 12.25 -3.07 -1.92
CA THR A 28 13.00 -2.69 -3.12
C THR A 28 14.26 -3.54 -3.22
N LYS A 29 14.86 -3.58 -4.43
CA LYS A 29 16.15 -4.27 -4.62
C LYS A 29 17.22 -3.72 -3.66
N ALA A 30 17.33 -2.40 -3.53
CA ALA A 30 18.29 -1.76 -2.65
C ALA A 30 18.10 -2.17 -1.17
N GLN A 31 16.85 -2.24 -0.69
CA GLN A 31 16.53 -2.70 0.67
C GLN A 31 16.90 -4.17 0.87
N THR A 32 16.60 -5.01 -0.13
CA THR A 32 16.96 -6.42 -0.10
C THR A 32 18.47 -6.61 -0.07
N ASP A 33 19.21 -5.90 -0.93
CA ASP A 33 20.67 -5.99 -1.01
C ASP A 33 21.34 -5.43 0.27
N ALA A 34 20.79 -4.38 0.86
CA ALA A 34 21.29 -3.83 2.13
C ALA A 34 21.19 -4.82 3.28
N VAL A 35 20.05 -5.55 3.40
CA VAL A 35 19.88 -6.58 4.45
C VAL A 35 20.70 -7.83 4.16
N LYS A 36 20.92 -8.20 2.89
CA LYS A 36 21.80 -9.29 2.50
C LYS A 36 23.27 -8.99 2.81
N ALA A 37 23.71 -7.74 2.59
CA ALA A 37 25.08 -7.31 2.86
C ALA A 37 25.35 -7.17 4.37
N ASP A 38 24.35 -6.74 5.14
CA ASP A 38 24.43 -6.60 6.60
C ASP A 38 23.08 -6.97 7.22
N PHE A 39 23.02 -8.17 7.83
CA PHE A 39 21.81 -8.68 8.48
C PHE A 39 21.27 -7.75 9.59
N LYS A 40 22.14 -6.97 10.24
CA LYS A 40 21.73 -6.02 11.29
C LYS A 40 20.89 -4.86 10.78
N LYS A 41 20.87 -4.62 9.46
CA LYS A 41 19.99 -3.65 8.81
C LYS A 41 18.55 -4.14 8.65
N GLY A 42 18.28 -5.40 8.96
CA GLY A 42 16.93 -5.95 8.99
C GLY A 42 16.30 -5.86 10.38
N VAL A 43 14.97 -6.00 10.40
CA VAL A 43 14.16 -6.09 11.62
C VAL A 43 13.16 -7.23 11.51
N ARG A 44 12.80 -7.87 12.62
CA ARG A 44 11.65 -8.76 12.70
C ARG A 44 10.39 -7.91 12.71
N CYS A 45 9.68 -7.89 11.61
CA CYS A 45 8.51 -7.01 11.46
C CYS A 45 7.33 -7.52 12.31
N ALA A 46 6.75 -6.66 13.13
CA ALA A 46 5.57 -6.98 13.93
C ALA A 46 4.31 -7.16 13.05
N LEU A 47 4.24 -6.52 11.87
CA LEU A 47 3.07 -6.57 10.99
C LEU A 47 2.98 -7.86 10.18
N CYS A 48 4.11 -8.33 9.61
CA CYS A 48 4.11 -9.50 8.73
C CYS A 48 4.88 -10.71 9.28
N GLY A 49 5.57 -10.56 10.41
CA GLY A 49 6.40 -11.59 11.02
C GLY A 49 7.68 -11.93 10.27
N ALA A 50 7.93 -11.35 9.10
CA ALA A 50 9.11 -11.60 8.29
C ALA A 50 10.31 -10.73 8.74
N TRP A 51 11.51 -11.14 8.34
CA TRP A 51 12.73 -10.35 8.50
C TRP A 51 13.01 -9.56 7.23
N HIS A 52 13.03 -8.23 7.33
CA HIS A 52 13.28 -7.35 6.19
C HIS A 52 13.78 -5.97 6.64
N HIS A 53 14.18 -5.12 5.71
CA HIS A 53 14.54 -3.72 6.00
C HIS A 53 13.37 -2.98 6.69
N PRO A 54 13.61 -2.13 7.70
CA PRO A 54 12.55 -1.43 8.44
C PRO A 54 11.63 -0.59 7.54
N ASP A 55 12.16 0.04 6.49
CA ASP A 55 11.41 0.92 5.59
C ASP A 55 10.66 0.18 4.46
N VAL A 56 10.46 -1.13 4.59
CA VAL A 56 9.69 -1.89 3.59
C VAL A 56 8.21 -1.56 3.71
N ILE A 57 7.60 -1.19 2.57
CA ILE A 57 6.16 -1.03 2.50
C ILE A 57 5.46 -2.39 2.51
N HIS A 58 4.25 -2.43 3.08
CA HIS A 58 3.42 -3.62 3.10
C HIS A 58 2.19 -3.40 2.24
N LEU A 59 1.85 -4.40 1.43
CA LEU A 59 0.60 -4.44 0.70
C LEU A 59 -0.38 -5.34 1.42
N ASP A 60 -1.63 -4.93 1.44
CA ASP A 60 -2.72 -5.76 1.90
C ASP A 60 -3.01 -6.86 0.89
N TYR A 61 -3.21 -8.07 1.36
CA TYR A 61 -3.59 -9.18 0.50
C TYR A 61 -4.42 -10.20 1.26
N VAL A 62 -5.23 -10.94 0.54
CA VAL A 62 -5.99 -12.07 1.10
C VAL A 62 -5.17 -13.34 0.92
N GLY A 63 -4.88 -14.00 2.04
CA GLY A 63 -4.20 -15.27 2.07
C GLY A 63 -5.05 -16.41 1.50
N HIS A 64 -4.40 -17.52 1.14
CA HIS A 64 -5.06 -18.68 0.53
C HIS A 64 -6.21 -19.23 1.42
N ALA A 65 -5.98 -19.33 2.73
CA ALA A 65 -6.96 -19.85 3.67
C ALA A 65 -8.24 -18.99 3.74
N ALA A 66 -8.07 -17.66 3.88
CA ALA A 66 -9.20 -16.75 3.94
C ALA A 66 -9.99 -16.70 2.61
N LEU A 67 -9.31 -16.83 1.48
CA LEU A 67 -9.98 -16.95 0.19
C LEU A 67 -10.76 -18.25 0.09
N THR A 68 -10.17 -19.39 0.48
CA THR A 68 -10.84 -20.70 0.47
C THR A 68 -12.08 -20.70 1.36
N ASP A 69 -11.98 -20.13 2.54
CA ASP A 69 -13.11 -19.97 3.48
C ASP A 69 -14.24 -19.17 2.83
N ARG A 70 -13.93 -18.03 2.20
CA ARG A 70 -14.93 -17.24 1.48
C ARG A 70 -15.55 -17.98 0.30
N LEU A 71 -14.78 -18.82 -0.41
CA LEU A 71 -15.30 -19.64 -1.50
C LEU A 71 -16.27 -20.70 -0.99
N LEU A 72 -15.94 -21.35 0.14
CA LEU A 72 -16.83 -22.32 0.81
C LEU A 72 -18.12 -21.67 1.32
N ASP A 73 -18.03 -20.47 1.88
CA ASP A 73 -19.21 -19.72 2.31
C ASP A 73 -20.12 -19.30 1.15
N ALA A 74 -19.52 -19.00 -0.02
CA ALA A 74 -20.27 -18.63 -1.21
C ALA A 74 -20.91 -19.82 -1.91
N ASP A 75 -20.19 -20.92 -2.00
CA ASP A 75 -20.61 -22.17 -2.68
C ASP A 75 -19.83 -23.35 -2.10
N PRO A 76 -20.43 -24.16 -1.21
CA PRO A 76 -19.77 -25.37 -0.68
C PRO A 76 -19.33 -26.38 -1.76
N ALA A 77 -19.90 -26.31 -2.96
CA ALA A 77 -19.58 -27.16 -4.09
C ALA A 77 -18.58 -26.54 -5.08
N TRP A 78 -17.97 -25.40 -4.71
CA TRP A 78 -16.96 -24.78 -5.54
C TRP A 78 -15.83 -25.76 -5.88
N ASN A 79 -15.26 -25.63 -7.06
CA ASN A 79 -14.12 -26.46 -7.45
C ASN A 79 -13.17 -25.68 -8.37
N TRP A 80 -11.99 -26.24 -8.56
CA TRP A 80 -11.05 -25.75 -9.55
C TRP A 80 -10.34 -26.92 -10.26
N ASP A 81 -9.84 -26.65 -11.46
CA ASP A 81 -9.13 -27.64 -12.26
C ASP A 81 -8.06 -26.96 -13.11
N TYR A 82 -7.08 -27.72 -13.56
CA TYR A 82 -6.10 -27.23 -14.53
C TYR A 82 -6.74 -27.03 -15.91
N VAL A 83 -6.33 -26.00 -16.63
CA VAL A 83 -6.76 -25.78 -18.03
C VAL A 83 -6.18 -26.85 -18.95
N ALA A 84 -4.91 -27.21 -18.69
CA ALA A 84 -4.22 -28.23 -19.47
C ALA A 84 -3.41 -29.16 -18.56
N VAL A 85 -3.50 -30.45 -18.83
CA VAL A 85 -2.79 -31.52 -18.13
C VAL A 85 -2.01 -32.30 -19.16
N GLY A 86 -0.75 -32.61 -18.87
CA GLY A 86 0.11 -33.44 -19.73
C GLY A 86 -0.25 -34.94 -19.67
N PRO A 87 0.37 -35.76 -20.55
CA PRO A 87 0.16 -37.19 -20.54
C PRO A 87 0.53 -37.92 -19.25
N ASP A 88 1.38 -37.27 -18.44
CA ASP A 88 1.86 -37.74 -17.13
C ASP A 88 0.92 -37.36 -15.97
N GLY A 89 -0.21 -36.70 -16.27
CA GLY A 89 -1.14 -36.20 -15.25
C GLY A 89 -0.72 -34.91 -14.56
N ASN A 90 0.40 -34.33 -14.94
CA ASN A 90 0.88 -33.05 -14.34
C ASN A 90 0.32 -31.82 -15.08
N PRO A 91 0.18 -30.70 -14.41
CA PRO A 91 -0.23 -29.46 -15.08
C PRO A 91 0.80 -29.01 -16.11
N VAL A 92 0.31 -28.52 -17.25
CA VAL A 92 1.15 -27.91 -18.27
C VAL A 92 1.52 -26.49 -17.84
N PHE A 93 2.82 -26.22 -17.87
CA PHE A 93 3.36 -24.87 -17.64
C PHE A 93 3.65 -24.18 -18.98
N ASP A 94 3.46 -22.87 -19.02
CA ASP A 94 3.86 -22.08 -20.17
C ASP A 94 5.39 -21.84 -20.20
N LYS A 95 5.87 -21.10 -21.22
CA LYS A 95 7.30 -20.78 -21.40
C LYS A 95 7.90 -19.97 -20.26
N ASP A 96 7.09 -19.27 -19.50
CA ASP A 96 7.48 -18.41 -18.37
C ASP A 96 7.31 -19.15 -17.04
N GLY A 97 6.91 -20.42 -17.07
CA GLY A 97 6.74 -21.29 -15.90
C GLY A 97 5.44 -21.08 -15.14
N GLY A 98 4.51 -20.34 -15.69
CA GLY A 98 3.17 -20.17 -15.13
C GLY A 98 2.17 -21.24 -15.59
N MET A 99 1.00 -21.24 -14.98
CA MET A 99 -0.08 -22.16 -15.33
C MET A 99 -1.44 -21.51 -15.27
N TRP A 100 -2.38 -22.08 -16.01
CA TRP A 100 -3.78 -21.67 -16.02
C TRP A 100 -4.67 -22.67 -15.30
N ILE A 101 -5.62 -22.14 -14.52
CA ILE A 101 -6.68 -22.91 -13.88
C ILE A 101 -8.07 -22.42 -14.31
N LYS A 102 -9.06 -23.27 -14.10
CA LYS A 102 -10.49 -22.95 -14.11
C LYS A 102 -10.97 -22.96 -12.68
N LEU A 103 -11.57 -21.87 -12.23
CA LEU A 103 -12.27 -21.78 -10.94
C LEU A 103 -13.77 -21.73 -11.23
N THR A 104 -14.54 -22.65 -10.64
CA THR A 104 -15.99 -22.70 -10.77
C THR A 104 -16.64 -22.44 -9.41
N VAL A 105 -17.53 -21.43 -9.37
CA VAL A 105 -18.30 -21.07 -8.18
C VAL A 105 -19.73 -20.78 -8.60
N CYS A 106 -20.71 -21.36 -7.93
CA CYS A 106 -22.14 -21.26 -8.28
C CYS A 106 -22.42 -21.57 -9.76
N GLY A 107 -21.74 -22.56 -10.32
CA GLY A 107 -21.86 -22.95 -11.72
C GLY A 107 -21.20 -22.01 -12.75
N VAL A 108 -20.61 -20.89 -12.32
CA VAL A 108 -19.88 -19.95 -13.19
C VAL A 108 -18.40 -20.26 -13.15
N THR A 109 -17.76 -20.34 -14.34
CA THR A 109 -16.32 -20.61 -14.45
C THR A 109 -15.55 -19.36 -14.90
N ARG A 110 -14.42 -19.10 -14.25
CA ARG A 110 -13.44 -18.06 -14.60
C ARG A 110 -12.04 -18.66 -14.67
N LEU A 111 -11.21 -18.12 -15.56
CA LEU A 111 -9.82 -18.51 -15.68
C LEU A 111 -8.95 -17.69 -14.74
N GLY A 112 -7.90 -18.31 -14.19
CA GLY A 112 -6.86 -17.65 -13.42
C GLY A 112 -5.48 -18.11 -13.88
N TYR A 113 -4.54 -17.18 -13.90
CA TYR A 113 -3.14 -17.43 -14.15
C TYR A 113 -2.35 -17.32 -12.87
N GLY A 114 -1.40 -18.20 -12.65
CA GLY A 114 -0.48 -18.14 -11.51
C GLY A 114 0.93 -18.51 -11.88
N ASP A 115 1.87 -17.81 -11.32
CA ASP A 115 3.29 -18.10 -11.43
C ASP A 115 3.94 -18.18 -10.03
N ALA A 116 5.19 -18.62 -9.98
CA ALA A 116 5.96 -18.69 -8.73
C ALA A 116 7.25 -17.88 -8.81
N GLN A 117 7.37 -17.01 -9.80
CA GLN A 117 8.58 -16.23 -10.06
C GLN A 117 9.82 -17.15 -10.07
N ASP A 118 10.88 -16.79 -9.35
CA ASP A 118 12.15 -17.55 -9.32
C ASP A 118 12.14 -18.76 -8.39
N LYS A 119 11.00 -19.15 -7.79
CA LYS A 119 10.91 -20.31 -6.90
C LYS A 119 10.89 -21.62 -7.67
N THR A 120 11.43 -22.66 -7.05
CA THR A 120 11.53 -24.00 -7.62
C THR A 120 10.99 -25.07 -6.68
N GLY A 121 10.77 -26.29 -7.21
CA GLY A 121 10.30 -27.44 -6.43
C GLY A 121 8.83 -27.35 -5.99
N GLY A 122 8.44 -28.18 -5.02
CA GLY A 122 7.04 -28.30 -4.58
C GLY A 122 6.43 -27.02 -4.00
N ASN A 123 7.23 -26.15 -3.42
CA ASN A 123 6.75 -24.85 -2.94
C ASN A 123 6.38 -23.91 -4.09
N ALA A 124 7.08 -23.98 -5.21
CA ALA A 124 6.74 -23.23 -6.40
C ALA A 124 5.38 -23.66 -6.96
N THR A 125 5.11 -24.97 -7.01
CA THR A 125 3.81 -25.48 -7.48
C THR A 125 2.66 -25.00 -6.57
N LYS A 126 2.84 -25.09 -5.25
CA LYS A 126 1.83 -24.57 -4.30
C LYS A 126 1.58 -23.08 -4.48
N GLU A 127 2.62 -22.31 -4.73
CA GLU A 127 2.50 -20.87 -4.95
C GLU A 127 1.75 -20.55 -6.25
N ARG A 128 2.07 -21.25 -7.35
CA ARG A 128 1.35 -21.12 -8.62
C ARG A 128 -0.15 -21.38 -8.45
N ILE A 129 -0.50 -22.48 -7.75
CA ILE A 129 -1.91 -22.81 -7.49
C ILE A 129 -2.57 -21.68 -6.67
N GLY A 130 -1.96 -21.23 -5.58
CA GLY A 130 -2.50 -20.17 -4.74
C GLY A 130 -2.64 -18.83 -5.47
N ASP A 131 -1.69 -18.50 -6.33
CA ASP A 131 -1.71 -17.30 -7.14
C ASP A 131 -2.79 -17.38 -8.24
N ALA A 132 -2.88 -18.49 -8.94
CA ALA A 132 -3.92 -18.73 -9.93
C ALA A 132 -5.33 -18.67 -9.33
N LEU A 133 -5.54 -19.23 -8.13
CA LEU A 133 -6.81 -19.16 -7.42
C LEU A 133 -7.18 -17.72 -7.05
N ARG A 134 -6.25 -16.93 -6.51
CA ARG A 134 -6.48 -15.50 -6.22
C ARG A 134 -6.80 -14.73 -7.49
N ASN A 135 -6.05 -14.97 -8.56
CA ASN A 135 -6.26 -14.30 -9.85
C ASN A 135 -7.62 -14.67 -10.48
N ALA A 136 -8.06 -15.92 -10.38
CA ALA A 136 -9.40 -16.33 -10.83
C ALA A 136 -10.51 -15.74 -9.95
N ALA A 137 -10.34 -15.77 -8.62
CA ALA A 137 -11.32 -15.26 -7.66
C ALA A 137 -11.54 -13.75 -7.76
N MET A 138 -10.48 -12.98 -8.07
CA MET A 138 -10.58 -11.55 -8.35
C MET A 138 -11.55 -11.26 -9.51
N ARG A 139 -11.67 -12.16 -10.50
CA ARG A 139 -12.63 -12.02 -11.61
C ARG A 139 -14.09 -12.26 -11.21
N PHE A 140 -14.32 -12.79 -10.01
CA PHE A 140 -15.63 -12.84 -9.36
C PHE A 140 -15.85 -11.62 -8.41
N GLY A 141 -14.82 -10.80 -8.23
CA GLY A 141 -14.84 -9.63 -7.34
C GLY A 141 -14.18 -9.85 -5.98
N ALA A 142 -13.63 -11.04 -5.68
CA ALA A 142 -13.01 -11.32 -4.39
C ALA A 142 -11.72 -10.48 -4.20
N ALA A 143 -11.65 -9.76 -3.09
CA ALA A 143 -10.55 -8.86 -2.71
C ALA A 143 -10.21 -7.80 -3.78
N LEU A 144 -11.17 -7.45 -4.63
CA LEU A 144 -10.96 -6.51 -5.73
C LEU A 144 -10.59 -5.12 -5.23
N ASP A 145 -11.13 -4.72 -4.10
CA ASP A 145 -10.83 -3.48 -3.37
C ASP A 145 -9.35 -3.36 -2.97
N LEU A 146 -8.69 -4.46 -2.63
CA LEU A 146 -7.24 -4.47 -2.30
C LEU A 146 -6.33 -4.28 -3.52
N TRP A 147 -6.81 -4.58 -4.72
CA TRP A 147 -6.08 -4.41 -5.97
C TRP A 147 -6.33 -3.05 -6.63
N HIS A 148 -7.44 -2.43 -6.31
CA HIS A 148 -7.81 -1.13 -6.84
C HIS A 148 -7.18 -0.02 -6.01
N LYS A 149 -6.60 0.99 -6.67
CA LYS A 149 -5.98 2.15 -6.01
C LYS A 149 -6.98 3.20 -5.51
N GLY A 150 -8.23 2.87 -5.50
CA GLY A 150 -9.34 3.71 -5.05
C GLY A 150 -10.46 2.83 -4.49
N ASP A 151 -11.49 3.45 -3.95
CA ASP A 151 -12.65 2.75 -3.44
C ASP A 151 -13.59 2.37 -4.60
N LEU A 152 -13.84 1.06 -4.77
CA LEU A 152 -14.72 0.53 -5.81
C LEU A 152 -16.20 0.51 -5.38
N HIS A 153 -16.49 0.78 -4.11
CA HIS A 153 -17.82 0.66 -3.52
C HIS A 153 -18.38 2.01 -3.05
N VAL A 154 -17.78 3.12 -3.48
CA VAL A 154 -18.33 4.44 -3.20
C VAL A 154 -19.62 4.60 -3.99
N GLU A 155 -20.76 4.51 -3.31
CA GLU A 155 -22.04 5.00 -3.86
C GLU A 155 -21.89 6.50 -4.14
N ASP A 156 -22.42 6.96 -5.29
CA ASP A 156 -22.32 8.33 -5.78
C ASP A 156 -22.98 9.35 -4.84
N GLU A 157 -22.38 9.62 -3.69
CA GLU A 157 -22.54 10.92 -3.08
C GLU A 157 -21.62 11.90 -3.80
N PRO A 158 -22.08 13.12 -4.18
CA PRO A 158 -21.22 14.10 -4.82
C PRO A 158 -20.13 14.51 -3.86
N LYS A 159 -19.05 13.75 -3.83
CA LYS A 159 -17.85 14.13 -3.09
C LYS A 159 -17.28 15.35 -3.80
N GLU A 160 -17.28 16.48 -3.11
CA GLU A 160 -16.32 17.53 -3.39
C GLU A 160 -14.98 16.85 -3.61
N LYS A 161 -14.32 17.20 -4.72
CA LYS A 161 -13.03 16.62 -5.11
C LYS A 161 -12.00 16.95 -4.05
N ASN A 162 -11.98 16.20 -2.97
CA ASN A 162 -10.89 16.22 -2.02
C ASN A 162 -9.65 15.63 -2.72
N LYS A 163 -8.82 16.54 -3.24
CA LYS A 163 -7.54 16.25 -3.88
C LYS A 163 -6.47 15.83 -2.86
N HIS A 164 -6.82 15.05 -1.85
CA HIS A 164 -5.87 14.65 -0.83
C HIS A 164 -5.63 13.16 -0.88
N ALA A 165 -4.37 12.78 -1.05
CA ALA A 165 -3.86 11.43 -0.86
C ALA A 165 -4.25 10.91 0.54
N PRO A 166 -4.38 9.57 0.72
CA PRO A 166 -4.76 9.00 2.01
C PRO A 166 -3.83 9.50 3.10
N VAL A 167 -4.45 9.97 4.17
CA VAL A 167 -3.77 10.39 5.41
C VAL A 167 -2.92 9.21 5.88
N ASN A 168 -1.61 9.41 5.98
CA ASN A 168 -0.72 8.39 6.54
C ASN A 168 -1.18 8.05 7.96
N ALA A 169 -1.13 6.78 8.33
CA ALA A 169 -1.48 6.25 9.65
C ALA A 169 -0.76 6.96 10.84
N ALA A 170 0.25 7.77 10.56
CA ALA A 170 0.94 8.60 11.54
C ALA A 170 0.09 9.74 12.13
N MET A 171 -1.09 10.03 11.54
CA MET A 171 -2.00 11.08 12.04
C MET A 171 -3.26 10.52 12.74
N GLU A 172 -3.39 9.20 12.88
CA GLU A 172 -4.49 8.64 13.68
C GLU A 172 -4.35 9.08 15.14
N GLY A 173 -5.27 9.93 15.58
CA GLY A 173 -5.29 10.48 16.94
C GLY A 173 -4.68 11.89 17.11
N VAL A 174 -4.08 12.47 16.08
CA VAL A 174 -3.56 13.85 16.13
C VAL A 174 -4.67 14.82 15.75
N VAL A 175 -5.09 15.66 16.69
CA VAL A 175 -6.06 16.74 16.46
C VAL A 175 -5.30 18.06 16.32
N ILE A 176 -5.22 18.58 15.10
CA ILE A 176 -4.69 19.94 14.86
C ILE A 176 -5.85 20.93 14.92
N PRO A 177 -5.80 21.98 15.74
CA PRO A 177 -6.81 23.04 15.77
C PRO A 177 -6.98 23.69 14.39
N ASP A 178 -8.21 24.06 14.03
CA ASP A 178 -8.53 24.60 12.70
C ASP A 178 -7.73 25.86 12.35
N ASN A 179 -7.53 26.75 13.31
CA ASN A 179 -6.72 27.96 13.16
C ASN A 179 -5.25 27.63 12.85
N ILE A 180 -4.67 26.63 13.51
CA ILE A 180 -3.30 26.16 13.23
C ILE A 180 -3.26 25.48 11.84
N MET A 181 -4.27 24.75 11.47
CA MET A 181 -4.35 24.12 10.15
C MET A 181 -4.39 25.17 9.03
N GLU A 182 -5.06 26.30 9.22
CA GLU A 182 -5.06 27.42 8.27
C GLU A 182 -3.67 28.07 8.15
N GLU A 183 -2.98 28.29 9.25
CA GLU A 183 -1.60 28.81 9.23
C GLU A 183 -0.64 27.86 8.53
N LEU A 184 -0.77 26.55 8.76
CA LEU A 184 0.05 25.56 8.08
C LEU A 184 -0.23 25.50 6.56
N ARG A 185 -1.47 25.70 6.13
CA ARG A 185 -1.82 25.81 4.70
C ARG A 185 -1.22 27.07 4.07
N PHE A 186 -1.27 28.19 4.78
CA PHE A 186 -0.64 29.43 4.31
C PHE A 186 0.87 29.28 4.18
N LEU A 187 1.54 28.73 5.20
CA LEU A 187 2.96 28.42 5.16
C LEU A 187 3.32 27.49 3.99
N ALA A 188 2.54 26.43 3.79
CA ALA A 188 2.77 25.51 2.67
C ALA A 188 2.71 26.22 1.31
N SER A 189 1.75 27.15 1.14
CA SER A 189 1.64 27.95 -0.09
C SER A 189 2.87 28.83 -0.33
N GLU A 190 3.38 29.49 0.72
CA GLU A 190 4.60 30.31 0.63
C GLU A 190 5.84 29.46 0.31
N LEU A 191 5.98 28.30 0.93
CA LEU A 191 7.09 27.37 0.65
C LEU A 191 7.07 26.89 -0.79
N VAL A 192 5.89 26.60 -1.35
CA VAL A 192 5.72 26.21 -2.75
C VAL A 192 6.11 27.36 -3.68
N ASP A 193 5.65 28.59 -3.40
CA ASP A 193 6.00 29.77 -4.21
C ASP A 193 7.52 30.02 -4.20
N LEU A 194 8.16 29.94 -3.05
CA LEU A 194 9.61 30.13 -2.93
C LEU A 194 10.41 29.08 -3.71
N VAL A 195 9.99 27.81 -3.68
CA VAL A 195 10.72 26.74 -4.37
C VAL A 195 10.37 26.67 -5.85
N GLU A 196 9.08 26.71 -6.20
CA GLU A 196 8.62 26.40 -7.57
C GLU A 196 8.58 27.63 -8.48
N ALA A 197 8.19 28.79 -7.96
CA ALA A 197 8.13 30.03 -8.72
C ALA A 197 9.43 30.84 -8.63
N LYS A 198 10.02 30.98 -7.44
CA LYS A 198 11.21 31.81 -7.22
C LYS A 198 12.53 31.02 -7.25
N ASN A 199 12.48 29.68 -7.27
CA ASN A 199 13.64 28.78 -7.30
C ASN A 199 14.66 29.04 -6.16
N ASP A 200 14.16 29.38 -4.96
CA ASP A 200 14.96 29.70 -3.78
C ASP A 200 14.65 28.73 -2.61
N PRO A 201 15.18 27.49 -2.67
CA PRO A 201 14.96 26.51 -1.61
C PRO A 201 15.68 26.89 -0.28
N SER A 202 16.72 27.71 -0.34
CA SER A 202 17.42 28.19 0.86
C SER A 202 16.51 29.08 1.67
N LYS A 203 15.90 30.08 1.02
CA LYS A 203 14.95 30.98 1.65
C LYS A 203 13.69 30.28 2.13
N ALA A 204 13.20 29.29 1.37
CA ALA A 204 12.09 28.44 1.80
C ALA A 204 12.44 27.67 3.08
N ARG A 205 13.67 27.18 3.20
CA ARG A 205 14.14 26.50 4.40
C ARG A 205 14.29 27.48 5.59
N ASP A 206 14.82 28.68 5.35
CA ASP A 206 14.91 29.72 6.39
C ASP A 206 13.53 30.11 6.91
N LEU A 207 12.55 30.27 6.02
CA LEU A 207 11.16 30.53 6.38
C LEU A 207 10.62 29.44 7.28
N LEU A 208 10.76 28.16 6.88
CA LEU A 208 10.26 27.04 7.68
C LEU A 208 10.94 26.95 9.05
N ASP A 209 12.26 27.14 9.12
CA ASP A 209 13.03 27.04 10.37
C ASP A 209 12.73 28.21 11.34
N SER A 210 12.34 29.38 10.81
CA SER A 210 12.02 30.58 11.59
C SER A 210 10.55 30.75 11.95
N THR A 211 9.64 30.04 11.24
CA THR A 211 8.20 30.19 11.45
C THR A 211 7.79 29.72 12.84
N ARG A 212 7.04 30.58 13.52
CA ARG A 212 6.29 30.27 14.73
C ARG A 212 4.81 30.40 14.42
N LEU A 213 4.01 29.49 14.95
CA LEU A 213 2.56 29.54 14.79
C LEU A 213 2.03 30.65 15.68
N THR A 214 1.33 31.61 15.11
CA THR A 214 0.98 32.88 15.79
C THR A 214 0.06 32.70 16.99
N VAL A 215 -0.74 31.64 17.03
CA VAL A 215 -1.70 31.36 18.11
C VAL A 215 -1.01 30.73 19.32
N ASP A 216 -0.04 29.83 19.10
CA ASP A 216 0.61 29.05 20.16
C ASP A 216 2.07 29.44 20.40
N GLU A 217 2.65 30.30 19.56
CA GLU A 217 4.06 30.73 19.57
C GLU A 217 5.06 29.53 19.45
N PHE A 218 4.61 28.35 19.09
CA PHE A 218 5.44 27.17 18.93
C PHE A 218 6.09 27.09 17.53
N PRO A 219 7.30 26.51 17.42
CA PRO A 219 7.88 26.22 16.12
C PRO A 219 7.08 25.13 15.40
N VAL A 220 7.21 25.10 14.06
CA VAL A 220 6.65 24.00 13.26
C VAL A 220 7.49 22.75 13.48
N ASP A 221 7.10 21.90 14.41
CA ASP A 221 7.74 20.63 14.76
C ASP A 221 6.72 19.54 15.07
N GLY A 222 7.16 18.33 15.41
CA GLY A 222 6.31 17.22 15.83
C GLY A 222 5.09 17.02 14.92
N ASP A 223 3.91 17.07 15.53
CA ASP A 223 2.63 16.83 14.85
C ASP A 223 2.30 17.91 13.80
N TYR A 224 2.71 19.15 14.07
CA TYR A 224 2.54 20.26 13.12
C TYR A 224 3.41 20.10 11.90
N MET A 225 4.62 19.57 12.05
CA MET A 225 5.49 19.22 10.92
C MET A 225 4.89 18.07 10.09
N LEU A 226 4.30 17.07 10.74
CA LEU A 226 3.62 15.98 10.04
C LEU A 226 2.44 16.51 9.22
N ALA A 227 1.62 17.39 9.80
CA ALA A 227 0.50 18.03 9.10
C ALA A 227 0.99 18.87 7.92
N LEU A 228 2.03 19.67 8.08
CA LEU A 228 2.63 20.47 7.00
C LEU A 228 3.13 19.57 5.85
N TRP A 229 3.82 18.47 6.17
CA TRP A 229 4.30 17.53 5.16
C TRP A 229 3.17 16.84 4.40
N GLN A 230 2.00 16.68 5.01
CA GLN A 230 0.82 16.17 4.33
C GLN A 230 0.19 17.22 3.41
N ILE A 231 0.09 18.47 3.86
CA ILE A 231 -0.37 19.56 3.01
C ILE A 231 0.55 19.70 1.78
N LEU A 232 1.86 19.53 1.95
CA LEU A 232 2.84 19.55 0.88
C LEU A 232 2.92 18.25 0.05
N ALA A 233 2.12 17.21 0.36
CA ALA A 233 2.20 15.94 -0.35
C ALA A 233 2.03 16.05 -1.88
N PRO A 234 1.15 16.90 -2.43
CA PRO A 234 1.04 17.11 -3.88
C PRO A 234 2.27 17.79 -4.50
N ASN A 235 3.04 18.51 -3.70
CA ASN A 235 4.18 19.34 -4.14
C ASN A 235 5.52 18.62 -3.89
N SER A 236 5.74 17.53 -4.62
CA SER A 236 6.93 16.67 -4.45
C SER A 236 8.25 17.41 -4.68
N LYS A 237 8.27 18.38 -5.61
CA LYS A 237 9.44 19.22 -5.90
C LYS A 237 9.83 20.05 -4.68
N THR A 238 8.85 20.71 -4.05
CA THR A 238 9.06 21.51 -2.83
C THR A 238 9.56 20.66 -1.68
N ARG A 239 8.94 19.51 -1.43
CA ARG A 239 9.39 18.57 -0.39
C ARG A 239 10.82 18.09 -0.60
N SER A 240 11.17 17.73 -1.84
CA SER A 240 12.52 17.28 -2.19
C SER A 240 13.55 18.38 -1.99
N ALA A 241 13.24 19.62 -2.38
CA ALA A 241 14.12 20.78 -2.25
C ALA A 241 14.36 21.13 -0.76
N LEU A 242 13.31 21.16 0.08
CA LEU A 242 13.44 21.41 1.52
C LEU A 242 14.27 20.33 2.23
N ASN A 243 14.12 19.07 1.86
CA ASN A 243 14.92 17.97 2.41
C ASN A 243 16.39 18.03 1.95
N ALA A 244 16.65 18.35 0.67
CA ALA A 244 17.99 18.52 0.16
C ALA A 244 18.73 19.66 0.86
N GLU A 245 18.04 20.77 1.07
CA GLU A 245 18.61 21.93 1.77
C GLU A 245 18.89 21.63 3.25
N LYS A 246 17.99 20.93 3.95
CA LYS A 246 18.23 20.44 5.32
C LYS A 246 19.48 19.58 5.39
N LYS A 247 19.63 18.64 4.46
CA LYS A 247 20.81 17.74 4.39
C LYS A 247 22.09 18.53 4.10
N ARG A 248 22.06 19.50 3.18
CA ARG A 248 23.20 20.37 2.85
C ARG A 248 23.69 21.13 4.07
N ARG A 249 22.77 21.72 4.85
CA ARG A 249 23.09 22.48 6.09
C ARG A 249 23.67 21.59 7.18
N SER A 250 23.10 20.39 7.36
CA SER A 250 23.61 19.40 8.33
C SER A 250 25.05 18.95 8.01
N LEU A 251 25.37 18.74 6.72
CA LEU A 251 26.72 18.39 6.29
C LEU A 251 27.71 19.56 6.48
N ALA A 252 27.29 20.80 6.24
CA ALA A 252 28.11 21.98 6.45
C ALA A 252 28.41 22.25 7.93
N ALA A 253 27.43 21.97 8.81
CA ALA A 253 27.60 22.11 10.26
C ALA A 253 28.52 21.01 10.87
N GLY A 254 28.52 19.79 10.30
CA GLY A 254 29.39 18.69 10.77
C GLY A 254 30.82 18.70 10.19
N ALA A 255 31.14 19.61 9.27
CA ALA A 255 32.49 19.76 8.72
C ALA A 255 33.33 20.85 9.41
N GLY A 256 32.82 21.42 10.51
CA GLY A 256 33.42 22.52 11.27
C GLY A 256 33.92 22.15 12.68
N ASP A 257 34.02 20.84 13.03
CA ASP A 257 34.61 20.34 14.28
C ASP A 257 35.90 19.59 14.02
#